data_9909a620cf12582c309b02bd80bbe07c
#
_entry.id   9909a620cf12582c309b02bd80bbe07c
#
_cell.length_a   1.000
_cell.length_b   1.000
_cell.length_c   1.000
_cell.angle_alpha   90.00
_cell.angle_beta   90.00
_cell.angle_gamma   90.00
#
_symmetry.space_group_name_H-M   'P 1'
#
loop_
_entity.id
_entity.type
_entity.pdbx_description
1 polymer ?
#
loop_
_entity_poly.entity_id
_entity_poly.type
_entity_poly.pdbx_seq_one_letter_code
_entity_poly.pdbx_strand_id
1 'polypeptide(L)'
;MELRQLEHFVAVAEEANFTRAAARLHVVQSAVSTTIKNLERELGTPLLERTTKRVLLTDAGAALLPRAHAALDAAREAADAVAEVRGGLRGTLRLGTMTTVGLIDFPALLSEFHRRHPDVLLQTSAAASGSQGLIDALLERRLDLAFVSLPGPHPTGITLTDLVTSVLDLVVPTDHPLAKRRTVPITELAGLDFVDFPVSYGIRTVADQAFAAASVTRRVALEITDVPTGVAYVRNGLGVALLPRPALAKAEGVATLTIDDADLDWPFSLAVPSERTPSRAARAVIAITHEFLIWRG
;
A
#
# COMPACT_ATOMS: atom_id res chain seq x y z
N MET A 1 25.88 11.37 -17.99
CA MET A 1 24.73 11.18 -17.06
C MET A 1 25.25 10.61 -15.74
N GLU A 2 25.05 11.33 -14.63
CA GLU A 2 25.55 10.98 -13.30
C GLU A 2 24.38 10.54 -12.39
N LEU A 3 24.65 9.67 -11.39
CA LEU A 3 23.62 9.24 -10.43
C LEU A 3 22.95 10.41 -9.73
N ARG A 4 23.70 11.45 -9.37
CA ARG A 4 23.15 12.66 -8.75
C ARG A 4 22.16 13.40 -9.64
N GLN A 5 22.36 13.39 -10.96
CA GLN A 5 21.39 13.99 -11.90
C GLN A 5 20.08 13.18 -11.90
N LEU A 6 20.17 11.85 -11.85
CA LEU A 6 19.01 10.98 -11.76
C LEU A 6 18.27 11.15 -10.42
N GLU A 7 19.01 11.27 -9.29
CA GLU A 7 18.40 11.54 -7.97
C GLU A 7 17.59 12.85 -7.98
N HIS A 8 18.16 13.93 -8.53
CA HIS A 8 17.49 15.20 -8.62
C HIS A 8 16.26 15.12 -9.54
N PHE A 9 16.37 14.41 -10.67
CA PHE A 9 15.25 14.22 -11.60
C PHE A 9 14.10 13.45 -10.93
N VAL A 10 14.40 12.31 -10.32
CA VAL A 10 13.42 11.51 -9.60
C VAL A 10 12.72 12.32 -8.50
N ALA A 11 13.49 13.04 -7.68
CA ALA A 11 12.92 13.86 -6.61
C ALA A 11 11.96 14.93 -7.15
N VAL A 12 12.30 15.61 -8.28
CA VAL A 12 11.41 16.61 -8.88
C VAL A 12 10.17 15.98 -9.51
N ALA A 13 10.30 14.81 -10.13
CA ALA A 13 9.19 14.07 -10.73
C ALA A 13 8.16 13.63 -9.66
N GLU A 14 8.63 13.06 -8.55
CA GLU A 14 7.78 12.59 -7.46
C GLU A 14 7.11 13.73 -6.67
N GLU A 15 7.86 14.79 -6.40
CA GLU A 15 7.34 15.96 -5.68
C GLU A 15 6.46 16.86 -6.56
N ALA A 16 6.54 16.73 -7.88
CA ALA A 16 5.95 17.66 -8.86
C ALA A 16 6.24 19.14 -8.53
N ASN A 17 7.38 19.39 -7.84
CA ASN A 17 7.75 20.72 -7.32
C ASN A 17 9.26 20.81 -7.01
N PHE A 18 9.94 21.77 -7.61
CA PHE A 18 11.38 21.98 -7.41
C PHE A 18 11.78 22.36 -5.99
N THR A 19 10.96 23.13 -5.29
CA THR A 19 11.25 23.58 -3.92
C THR A 19 11.13 22.41 -2.92
N ARG A 20 10.06 21.59 -3.05
CA ARG A 20 9.89 20.39 -2.21
C ARG A 20 10.99 19.37 -2.51
N ALA A 21 11.32 19.14 -3.77
CA ALA A 21 12.42 18.27 -4.14
C ALA A 21 13.77 18.74 -3.56
N ALA A 22 14.05 20.03 -3.59
CA ALA A 22 15.25 20.61 -3.00
C ALA A 22 15.29 20.43 -1.48
N ALA A 23 14.16 20.63 -0.78
CA ALA A 23 14.04 20.39 0.64
C ALA A 23 14.29 18.90 0.99
N ARG A 24 13.69 17.98 0.22
CA ARG A 24 13.89 16.52 0.36
C ARG A 24 15.35 16.09 0.16
N LEU A 25 16.03 16.74 -0.79
CA LEU A 25 17.44 16.47 -1.11
C LEU A 25 18.43 17.24 -0.23
N HIS A 26 17.93 18.08 0.69
CA HIS A 26 18.74 18.95 1.55
C HIS A 26 19.70 19.87 0.77
N VAL A 27 19.24 20.42 -0.37
CA VAL A 27 19.99 21.34 -1.20
C VAL A 27 19.16 22.59 -1.53
N VAL A 28 19.80 23.62 -2.10
CA VAL A 28 19.07 24.81 -2.59
C VAL A 28 18.38 24.52 -3.93
N GLN A 29 17.22 25.11 -4.15
CA GLN A 29 16.39 24.90 -5.35
C GLN A 29 17.13 25.20 -6.67
N SER A 30 18.03 26.20 -6.67
CA SER A 30 18.84 26.54 -7.83
C SER A 30 19.80 25.41 -8.25
N ALA A 31 20.34 24.65 -7.29
CA ALA A 31 21.17 23.49 -7.56
C ALA A 31 20.38 22.38 -8.27
N VAL A 32 19.18 22.07 -7.79
CA VAL A 32 18.29 21.10 -8.43
C VAL A 32 17.96 21.54 -9.86
N SER A 33 17.55 22.80 -10.05
CA SER A 33 17.20 23.34 -11.36
C SER A 33 18.37 23.28 -12.35
N THR A 34 19.59 23.59 -11.90
CA THR A 34 20.80 23.52 -12.72
C THR A 34 21.14 22.09 -13.10
N THR A 35 21.03 21.17 -12.16
CA THR A 35 21.31 19.73 -12.39
C THR A 35 20.34 19.17 -13.42
N ILE A 36 19.04 19.46 -13.32
CA ILE A 36 18.03 19.02 -14.29
C ILE A 36 18.32 19.60 -15.67
N LYS A 37 18.60 20.91 -15.78
CA LYS A 37 18.95 21.53 -17.07
C LYS A 37 20.18 20.89 -17.71
N ASN A 38 21.17 20.48 -16.92
CA ASN A 38 22.35 19.80 -17.43
C ASN A 38 22.00 18.40 -17.94
N LEU A 39 21.14 17.66 -17.24
CA LEU A 39 20.65 16.36 -17.67
C LEU A 39 19.84 16.46 -18.96
N GLU A 40 18.90 17.41 -19.06
CA GLU A 40 18.11 17.65 -20.27
C GLU A 40 18.99 18.03 -21.47
N ARG A 41 20.02 18.85 -21.25
CA ARG A 41 20.99 19.21 -22.29
C ARG A 41 21.82 18.01 -22.76
N GLU A 42 22.24 17.14 -21.84
CA GLU A 42 23.00 15.93 -22.14
C GLU A 42 22.15 14.92 -22.94
N LEU A 43 20.85 14.80 -22.59
CA LEU A 43 19.93 13.90 -23.29
C LEU A 43 19.29 14.51 -24.53
N GLY A 44 19.50 15.82 -24.78
CA GLY A 44 19.02 16.53 -25.96
C GLY A 44 17.48 16.76 -25.99
N THR A 45 16.79 16.54 -24.87
CA THR A 45 15.34 16.67 -24.79
C THR A 45 14.89 17.14 -23.40
N PRO A 46 13.83 17.97 -23.28
CA PRO A 46 13.24 18.30 -22.00
C PRO A 46 12.59 17.06 -21.36
N LEU A 47 12.79 16.90 -20.07
CA LEU A 47 12.21 15.81 -19.25
C LEU A 47 11.02 16.31 -18.44
N LEU A 48 10.96 17.61 -18.16
CA LEU A 48 9.97 18.24 -17.32
C LEU A 48 9.34 19.45 -18.03
N GLU A 49 8.01 19.51 -17.98
CA GLU A 49 7.24 20.70 -18.35
C GLU A 49 6.98 21.55 -17.11
N ARG A 50 7.32 22.84 -17.20
CA ARG A 50 7.12 23.81 -16.14
C ARG A 50 5.89 24.64 -16.46
N THR A 51 4.80 24.38 -15.75
CA THR A 51 3.66 25.30 -15.75
C THR A 51 3.75 26.24 -14.54
N THR A 52 2.98 27.32 -14.53
CA THR A 52 2.94 28.28 -13.40
C THR A 52 2.44 27.64 -12.09
N LYS A 53 1.80 26.47 -12.15
CA LYS A 53 1.18 25.81 -10.99
C LYS A 53 1.78 24.43 -10.65
N ARG A 54 2.37 23.72 -11.62
CA ARG A 54 2.86 22.34 -11.45
C ARG A 54 4.05 22.06 -12.36
N VAL A 55 4.82 21.05 -11.95
CA VAL A 55 5.83 20.41 -12.79
C VAL A 55 5.23 19.09 -13.26
N LEU A 56 5.26 18.83 -14.56
CA LEU A 56 4.77 17.60 -15.17
C LEU A 56 5.92 16.90 -15.89
N LEU A 57 5.82 15.59 -16.06
CA LEU A 57 6.73 14.85 -16.91
C LEU A 57 6.37 15.06 -18.39
N THR A 58 7.39 15.19 -19.23
CA THR A 58 7.24 14.98 -20.69
C THR A 58 7.19 13.47 -20.97
N ASP A 59 6.88 13.08 -22.22
CA ASP A 59 6.96 11.68 -22.67
C ASP A 59 8.38 11.11 -22.44
N ALA A 60 9.42 11.92 -22.70
CA ALA A 60 10.81 11.55 -22.42
C ALA A 60 11.08 11.40 -20.93
N GLY A 61 10.52 12.28 -20.09
CA GLY A 61 10.60 12.18 -18.64
C GLY A 61 9.90 10.93 -18.10
N ALA A 62 8.69 10.64 -18.61
CA ALA A 62 7.96 9.43 -18.25
C ALA A 62 8.71 8.14 -18.64
N ALA A 63 9.38 8.13 -19.79
CA ALA A 63 10.21 7.00 -20.22
C ALA A 63 11.50 6.87 -19.38
N LEU A 64 12.10 7.99 -18.96
CA LEU A 64 13.32 7.98 -18.15
C LEU A 64 13.07 7.57 -16.71
N LEU A 65 11.95 7.96 -16.10
CA LEU A 65 11.70 7.81 -14.66
C LEU A 65 11.90 6.37 -14.14
N PRO A 66 11.31 5.32 -14.75
CA PRO A 66 11.53 3.94 -14.29
C PRO A 66 12.98 3.48 -14.47
N ARG A 67 13.69 3.99 -15.48
CA ARG A 67 15.10 3.66 -15.73
C ARG A 67 16.04 4.38 -14.77
N ALA A 68 15.70 5.62 -14.40
CA ALA A 68 16.41 6.37 -13.37
C ALA A 68 16.32 5.68 -12.00
N HIS A 69 15.14 5.23 -11.61
CA HIS A 69 14.96 4.42 -10.41
C HIS A 69 15.81 3.14 -10.46
N ALA A 70 15.78 2.41 -11.59
CA ALA A 70 16.56 1.19 -11.76
C ALA A 70 18.07 1.41 -11.60
N ALA A 71 18.60 2.49 -12.18
CA ALA A 71 20.02 2.84 -12.06
C ALA A 71 20.41 3.20 -10.62
N LEU A 72 19.57 3.96 -9.93
CA LEU A 72 19.79 4.34 -8.53
C LEU A 72 19.72 3.12 -7.58
N ASP A 73 18.78 2.20 -7.82
CA ASP A 73 18.68 0.96 -7.05
C ASP A 73 19.90 0.08 -7.28
N ALA A 74 20.36 -0.11 -8.52
CA ALA A 74 21.57 -0.89 -8.82
C ALA A 74 22.83 -0.31 -8.15
N ALA A 75 22.92 1.02 -8.11
CA ALA A 75 24.03 1.68 -7.41
C ALA A 75 23.98 1.45 -5.89
N ARG A 76 22.78 1.48 -5.29
CA ARG A 76 22.58 1.15 -3.87
C ARG A 76 22.91 -0.31 -3.59
N GLU A 77 22.40 -1.24 -4.40
CA GLU A 77 22.68 -2.68 -4.27
C GLU A 77 24.20 -2.97 -4.32
N ALA A 78 24.93 -2.28 -5.19
CA ALA A 78 26.37 -2.42 -5.27
C ALA A 78 27.06 -1.92 -3.97
N ALA A 79 26.61 -0.79 -3.42
CA ALA A 79 27.13 -0.27 -2.15
C ALA A 79 26.82 -1.22 -0.98
N ASP A 80 25.60 -1.75 -0.93
CA ASP A 80 25.12 -2.68 0.10
C ASP A 80 25.90 -4.01 0.05
N ALA A 81 26.21 -4.51 -1.15
CA ALA A 81 27.02 -5.72 -1.32
C ALA A 81 28.44 -5.57 -0.73
N VAL A 82 29.05 -4.39 -0.89
CA VAL A 82 30.37 -4.09 -0.30
C VAL A 82 30.28 -3.92 1.21
N ALA A 83 29.22 -3.24 1.69
CA ALA A 83 29.03 -3.01 3.12
C ALA A 83 28.82 -4.33 3.89
N GLU A 84 28.18 -5.31 3.26
CA GLU A 84 27.94 -6.64 3.83
C GLU A 84 29.24 -7.41 4.12
N VAL A 85 30.24 -7.32 3.27
CA VAL A 85 31.56 -7.96 3.51
C VAL A 85 32.19 -7.45 4.81
N ARG A 86 31.76 -6.24 5.26
CA ARG A 86 32.23 -5.61 6.51
C ARG A 86 31.40 -5.98 7.74
N GLY A 87 30.33 -6.76 7.58
CA GLY A 87 29.49 -7.30 8.67
C GLY A 87 28.20 -6.55 8.92
N GLY A 88 27.09 -7.09 8.44
CA GLY A 88 25.72 -6.68 8.73
C GLY A 88 24.97 -6.08 7.54
N LEU A 89 23.64 -6.21 7.55
CA LEU A 89 22.76 -5.54 6.58
C LEU A 89 22.77 -4.03 6.86
N ARG A 90 22.85 -3.24 5.79
CA ARG A 90 22.78 -1.77 5.83
C ARG A 90 21.89 -1.27 4.69
N GLY A 91 21.71 0.05 4.62
CA GLY A 91 20.93 0.70 3.58
C GLY A 91 19.52 1.04 4.01
N THR A 92 18.59 1.14 3.06
CA THR A 92 17.19 1.53 3.32
C THR A 92 16.25 0.45 2.84
N LEU A 93 15.27 0.10 3.67
CA LEU A 93 14.14 -0.75 3.31
C LEU A 93 12.87 0.11 3.25
N ARG A 94 12.28 0.23 2.05
CA ARG A 94 11.04 0.96 1.80
C ARG A 94 9.88 -0.03 1.75
N LEU A 95 9.04 0.00 2.78
CA LEU A 95 7.95 -0.94 2.99
C LEU A 95 6.60 -0.24 2.89
N GLY A 96 5.73 -0.77 2.02
CA GLY A 96 4.34 -0.35 1.92
C GLY A 96 3.42 -1.17 2.82
N THR A 97 2.46 -0.52 3.47
CA THR A 97 1.48 -1.21 4.29
C THR A 97 0.09 -0.62 4.13
N MET A 98 -0.92 -1.43 4.36
CA MET A 98 -2.29 -0.97 4.52
C MET A 98 -2.49 -0.38 5.92
N THR A 99 -3.45 0.53 6.07
CA THR A 99 -3.62 1.34 7.29
C THR A 99 -4.02 0.54 8.53
N THR A 100 -4.82 -0.51 8.41
CA THR A 100 -5.20 -1.33 9.58
C THR A 100 -5.70 -2.69 9.12
N VAL A 101 -4.97 -3.73 9.41
CA VAL A 101 -5.26 -5.06 8.85
C VAL A 101 -5.73 -6.05 9.91
N GLY A 102 -5.24 -5.96 11.15
CA GLY A 102 -5.55 -6.93 12.22
C GLY A 102 -5.03 -8.35 11.96
N LEU A 103 -4.32 -8.57 10.86
CA LEU A 103 -3.82 -9.88 10.43
C LEU A 103 -2.37 -10.11 10.80
N ILE A 104 -1.61 -9.04 10.99
CA ILE A 104 -0.19 -9.07 11.33
C ILE A 104 0.14 -8.01 12.39
N ASP A 105 1.02 -8.36 13.31
CA ASP A 105 1.59 -7.40 14.27
C ASP A 105 2.77 -6.66 13.63
N PHE A 106 2.45 -5.61 12.86
CA PHE A 106 3.46 -4.78 12.22
C PHE A 106 4.45 -4.14 13.19
N PRO A 107 4.03 -3.55 14.30
CA PRO A 107 4.97 -3.01 15.29
C PRO A 107 5.97 -4.05 15.77
N ALA A 108 5.53 -5.26 16.10
CA ALA A 108 6.41 -6.32 16.54
C ALA A 108 7.34 -6.82 15.43
N LEU A 109 6.83 -6.99 14.19
CA LEU A 109 7.63 -7.36 13.01
C LEU A 109 8.76 -6.34 12.78
N LEU A 110 8.42 -5.05 12.72
CA LEU A 110 9.40 -4.00 12.45
C LEU A 110 10.40 -3.83 13.61
N SER A 111 9.95 -3.99 14.85
CA SER A 111 10.82 -3.96 16.03
C SER A 111 11.84 -5.10 16.00
N GLU A 112 11.40 -6.33 15.71
CA GLU A 112 12.29 -7.49 15.62
C GLU A 112 13.27 -7.36 14.45
N PHE A 113 12.81 -6.88 13.29
CA PHE A 113 13.69 -6.61 12.16
C PHE A 113 14.76 -5.56 12.51
N HIS A 114 14.35 -4.44 13.13
CA HIS A 114 15.29 -3.39 13.55
C HIS A 114 16.30 -3.90 14.59
N ARG A 115 15.86 -4.74 15.53
CA ARG A 115 16.74 -5.36 16.53
C ARG A 115 17.81 -6.25 15.90
N ARG A 116 17.44 -7.02 14.85
CA ARG A 116 18.37 -7.90 14.10
C ARG A 116 19.28 -7.10 13.17
N HIS A 117 18.79 -5.98 12.63
CA HIS A 117 19.44 -5.18 11.60
C HIS A 117 19.37 -3.68 11.92
N PRO A 118 20.06 -3.20 12.98
CA PRO A 118 19.94 -1.82 13.45
C PRO A 118 20.48 -0.78 12.46
N ASP A 119 21.39 -1.18 11.57
CA ASP A 119 21.98 -0.30 10.55
C ASP A 119 21.08 -0.16 9.28
N VAL A 120 19.93 -0.83 9.22
CA VAL A 120 18.96 -0.67 8.11
C VAL A 120 17.96 0.42 8.47
N LEU A 121 17.90 1.47 7.66
CA LEU A 121 16.88 2.50 7.77
C LEU A 121 15.53 1.95 7.27
N LEU A 122 14.56 1.83 8.17
CA LEU A 122 13.18 1.47 7.83
C LEU A 122 12.40 2.71 7.40
N GLN A 123 11.83 2.68 6.21
CA GLN A 123 10.87 3.67 5.72
C GLN A 123 9.55 2.97 5.43
N THR A 124 8.52 3.34 6.17
CA THR A 124 7.17 2.79 5.98
C THR A 124 6.26 3.83 5.38
N SER A 125 5.38 3.41 4.48
CA SER A 125 4.36 4.27 3.90
C SER A 125 3.04 3.54 3.70
N ALA A 126 1.94 4.28 3.87
CA ALA A 126 0.61 3.82 3.50
C ALA A 126 0.14 4.60 2.28
N ALA A 127 -0.41 3.92 1.29
CA ALA A 127 -0.97 4.60 0.12
C ALA A 127 -2.41 5.03 0.38
N ALA A 128 -2.72 6.29 0.11
CA ALA A 128 -4.08 6.82 0.20
C ALA A 128 -5.07 6.13 -0.77
N SER A 129 -4.55 5.55 -1.87
CA SER A 129 -5.30 4.76 -2.84
C SER A 129 -5.29 3.26 -2.55
N GLY A 130 -5.07 2.86 -1.29
CA GLY A 130 -5.13 1.47 -0.86
C GLY A 130 -4.09 0.56 -1.52
N SER A 131 -4.43 -0.71 -1.69
CA SER A 131 -3.51 -1.73 -2.25
C SER A 131 -3.05 -1.40 -3.67
N GLN A 132 -3.91 -0.80 -4.51
CA GLN A 132 -3.51 -0.40 -5.87
C GLN A 132 -2.38 0.62 -5.84
N GLY A 133 -2.46 1.64 -4.99
CA GLY A 133 -1.38 2.63 -4.87
C GLY A 133 -0.07 2.05 -4.34
N LEU A 134 -0.13 0.98 -3.55
CA LEU A 134 1.06 0.23 -3.13
C LEU A 134 1.68 -0.55 -4.30
N ILE A 135 0.86 -1.15 -5.15
CA ILE A 135 1.31 -1.82 -6.38
C ILE A 135 1.97 -0.83 -7.34
N ASP A 136 1.34 0.31 -7.57
CA ASP A 136 1.89 1.37 -8.42
C ASP A 136 3.26 1.83 -7.87
N ALA A 137 3.37 2.01 -6.56
CA ALA A 137 4.61 2.40 -5.91
C ALA A 137 5.72 1.32 -6.01
N LEU A 138 5.37 0.03 -6.02
CA LEU A 138 6.31 -1.07 -6.28
C LEU A 138 6.80 -1.05 -7.73
N LEU A 139 5.89 -0.90 -8.70
CA LEU A 139 6.21 -0.84 -10.13
C LEU A 139 7.06 0.39 -10.46
N GLU A 140 6.78 1.52 -9.81
CA GLU A 140 7.55 2.77 -9.89
C GLU A 140 8.85 2.75 -9.07
N ARG A 141 9.18 1.64 -8.42
CA ARG A 141 10.39 1.47 -7.60
C ARG A 141 10.49 2.42 -6.39
N ARG A 142 9.36 2.96 -5.94
CA ARG A 142 9.27 3.76 -4.71
C ARG A 142 9.20 2.90 -3.44
N LEU A 143 8.81 1.61 -3.60
CA LEU A 143 8.80 0.60 -2.54
C LEU A 143 9.64 -0.60 -2.93
N ASP A 144 10.15 -1.31 -1.93
CA ASP A 144 10.91 -2.56 -2.09
C ASP A 144 10.03 -3.78 -1.90
N LEU A 145 9.08 -3.70 -0.98
CA LEU A 145 8.01 -4.67 -0.74
C LEU A 145 6.77 -3.97 -0.20
N ALA A 146 5.61 -4.60 -0.32
CA ALA A 146 4.37 -4.10 0.27
C ALA A 146 3.48 -5.23 0.77
N PHE A 147 2.70 -4.94 1.81
CA PHE A 147 1.62 -5.78 2.27
C PHE A 147 0.32 -5.27 1.68
N VAL A 148 -0.37 -6.12 0.95
CA VAL A 148 -1.53 -5.75 0.13
C VAL A 148 -2.69 -6.73 0.31
N SER A 149 -3.88 -6.28 -0.06
CA SER A 149 -5.03 -7.14 -0.32
C SER A 149 -5.48 -6.87 -1.76
N LEU A 150 -5.33 -7.87 -2.61
CA LEU A 150 -5.68 -7.79 -4.03
C LEU A 150 -6.53 -9.00 -4.39
N PRO A 151 -7.84 -8.92 -4.22
CA PRO A 151 -8.74 -9.96 -4.70
C PRO A 151 -8.77 -9.94 -6.24
N GLY A 152 -8.75 -11.13 -6.84
CA GLY A 152 -8.82 -11.28 -8.30
C GLY A 152 -7.45 -11.49 -8.96
N PRO A 153 -7.29 -11.17 -10.25
CA PRO A 153 -6.09 -11.44 -11.02
C PRO A 153 -4.85 -10.72 -10.49
N HIS A 154 -3.71 -11.42 -10.50
CA HIS A 154 -2.45 -10.84 -10.08
C HIS A 154 -1.98 -9.76 -11.05
N PRO A 155 -1.52 -8.59 -10.55
CA PRO A 155 -0.99 -7.53 -11.41
C PRO A 155 0.27 -7.97 -12.15
N THR A 156 0.39 -7.60 -13.42
CA THR A 156 1.61 -7.86 -14.21
C THR A 156 2.80 -7.12 -13.58
N GLY A 157 3.96 -7.79 -13.53
CA GLY A 157 5.20 -7.19 -12.96
C GLY A 157 5.30 -7.30 -11.43
N ILE A 158 4.34 -7.95 -10.77
CA ILE A 158 4.34 -8.19 -9.32
C ILE A 158 4.26 -9.69 -9.03
N THR A 159 5.06 -10.13 -8.08
CA THR A 159 4.93 -11.45 -7.45
C THR A 159 4.19 -11.27 -6.13
N LEU A 160 3.09 -11.98 -5.96
CA LEU A 160 2.34 -12.05 -4.70
C LEU A 160 2.69 -13.36 -3.99
N THR A 161 2.90 -13.26 -2.68
CA THR A 161 3.01 -14.40 -1.78
C THR A 161 1.85 -14.29 -0.80
N ASP A 162 0.91 -15.21 -0.89
CA ASP A 162 -0.23 -15.23 0.02
C ASP A 162 0.25 -15.59 1.43
N LEU A 163 -0.15 -14.76 2.38
CA LEU A 163 0.19 -14.93 3.79
C LEU A 163 -0.95 -15.58 4.55
N VAL A 164 -2.16 -15.06 4.36
CA VAL A 164 -3.38 -15.57 4.99
C VAL A 164 -4.61 -15.03 4.24
N THR A 165 -5.69 -15.80 4.23
CA THR A 165 -7.00 -15.33 3.80
C THR A 165 -7.90 -15.18 5.01
N SER A 166 -8.57 -14.05 5.12
CA SER A 166 -9.61 -13.79 6.10
C SER A 166 -10.95 -13.62 5.39
N VAL A 167 -12.00 -13.33 6.11
CA VAL A 167 -13.33 -13.09 5.59
C VAL A 167 -13.85 -11.74 6.09
N LEU A 168 -14.71 -11.11 5.31
CA LEU A 168 -15.42 -9.91 5.74
C LEU A 168 -16.71 -10.32 6.44
N ASP A 169 -16.94 -9.80 7.65
CA ASP A 169 -18.19 -9.93 8.37
C ASP A 169 -19.03 -8.65 8.23
N LEU A 170 -20.34 -8.81 8.24
CA LEU A 170 -21.29 -7.71 8.35
C LEU A 170 -21.27 -7.17 9.78
N VAL A 171 -21.09 -5.87 9.90
CA VAL A 171 -21.13 -5.14 11.18
C VAL A 171 -22.37 -4.24 11.19
N VAL A 172 -23.18 -4.36 12.23
CA VAL A 172 -24.41 -3.60 12.41
C VAL A 172 -24.46 -2.99 13.82
N PRO A 173 -25.24 -1.93 14.05
CA PRO A 173 -25.53 -1.45 15.40
C PRO A 173 -26.17 -2.53 16.28
N THR A 174 -25.97 -2.51 17.58
CA THR A 174 -26.54 -3.53 18.50
C THR A 174 -28.06 -3.54 18.57
N ASP A 175 -28.72 -2.46 18.22
CA ASP A 175 -30.18 -2.29 18.15
C ASP A 175 -30.75 -2.58 16.75
N HIS A 176 -29.89 -2.87 15.76
CA HIS A 176 -30.34 -3.20 14.41
C HIS A 176 -31.15 -4.49 14.39
N PRO A 177 -32.21 -4.62 13.56
CA PRO A 177 -33.04 -5.84 13.48
C PRO A 177 -32.24 -7.12 13.24
N LEU A 178 -31.17 -7.05 12.47
CA LEU A 178 -30.28 -8.19 12.17
C LEU A 178 -29.35 -8.57 13.34
N ALA A 179 -29.13 -7.71 14.33
CA ALA A 179 -28.11 -7.91 15.37
C ALA A 179 -28.30 -9.17 16.22
N LYS A 180 -29.51 -9.74 16.25
CA LYS A 180 -29.84 -10.99 16.97
C LYS A 180 -29.50 -12.26 16.19
N ARG A 181 -29.13 -12.14 14.93
CA ARG A 181 -28.79 -13.26 14.04
C ARG A 181 -27.29 -13.52 14.06
N ARG A 182 -26.91 -14.73 13.65
CA ARG A 182 -25.49 -15.10 13.44
C ARG A 182 -25.11 -15.03 11.98
N THR A 183 -26.06 -15.35 11.11
CA THR A 183 -25.87 -15.32 9.65
C THR A 183 -26.99 -14.54 8.98
N VAL A 184 -26.71 -14.05 7.80
CA VAL A 184 -27.66 -13.32 6.97
C VAL A 184 -27.30 -13.53 5.50
N PRO A 185 -28.28 -13.81 4.62
CA PRO A 185 -28.02 -13.85 3.19
C PRO A 185 -27.77 -12.43 2.65
N ILE A 186 -26.92 -12.32 1.64
CA ILE A 186 -26.53 -11.02 1.06
C ILE A 186 -27.75 -10.25 0.49
N THR A 187 -28.79 -10.98 0.07
CA THR A 187 -30.01 -10.39 -0.48
C THR A 187 -30.79 -9.53 0.53
N GLU A 188 -30.69 -9.83 1.83
CA GLU A 188 -31.33 -9.02 2.88
C GLU A 188 -30.62 -7.70 3.14
N LEU A 189 -29.44 -7.49 2.55
CA LEU A 189 -28.69 -6.25 2.68
C LEU A 189 -29.09 -5.20 1.63
N ALA A 190 -30.02 -5.56 0.73
CA ALA A 190 -30.55 -4.66 -0.28
C ALA A 190 -31.14 -3.39 0.35
N GLY A 191 -30.74 -2.24 -0.17
CA GLY A 191 -31.26 -0.93 0.27
C GLY A 191 -30.72 -0.41 1.60
N LEU A 192 -29.86 -1.15 2.29
CA LEU A 192 -29.17 -0.63 3.47
C LEU A 192 -28.13 0.42 3.08
N ASP A 193 -27.90 1.37 3.99
CA ASP A 193 -26.82 2.34 3.89
C ASP A 193 -25.52 1.74 4.38
N PHE A 194 -24.49 1.78 3.54
CA PHE A 194 -23.17 1.26 3.86
C PHE A 194 -22.19 2.36 4.21
N VAL A 195 -21.41 2.09 5.24
CA VAL A 195 -20.12 2.70 5.52
C VAL A 195 -19.08 1.80 4.89
N ASP A 196 -18.33 2.26 3.91
CA ASP A 196 -17.46 1.43 3.09
C ASP A 196 -16.12 2.12 2.80
N PHE A 197 -15.19 1.40 2.22
CA PHE A 197 -13.91 1.92 1.77
C PHE A 197 -14.01 2.52 0.37
N PRO A 198 -13.05 3.38 -0.04
CA PRO A 198 -12.95 3.86 -1.42
C PRO A 198 -12.74 2.71 -2.42
N VAL A 199 -13.13 2.91 -3.68
CA VAL A 199 -13.11 1.88 -4.75
C VAL A 199 -11.74 1.20 -4.96
N SER A 200 -10.63 1.84 -4.60
CA SER A 200 -9.27 1.30 -4.76
C SER A 200 -8.83 0.35 -3.62
N TYR A 201 -9.67 0.14 -2.61
CA TYR A 201 -9.35 -0.73 -1.48
C TYR A 201 -9.80 -2.17 -1.74
N GLY A 202 -8.97 -3.15 -1.35
CA GLY A 202 -9.28 -4.57 -1.51
C GLY A 202 -10.57 -5.01 -0.82
N ILE A 203 -10.88 -4.47 0.37
CA ILE A 203 -12.14 -4.70 1.08
C ILE A 203 -13.34 -4.28 0.21
N ARG A 204 -13.27 -3.10 -0.40
CA ARG A 204 -14.31 -2.59 -1.29
C ARG A 204 -14.47 -3.47 -2.53
N THR A 205 -13.37 -3.93 -3.11
CA THR A 205 -13.39 -4.81 -4.29
C THR A 205 -14.09 -6.14 -3.97
N VAL A 206 -13.77 -6.79 -2.84
CA VAL A 206 -14.43 -8.02 -2.39
C VAL A 206 -15.95 -7.79 -2.22
N ALA A 207 -16.32 -6.72 -1.52
CA ALA A 207 -17.72 -6.39 -1.32
C ALA A 207 -18.45 -6.15 -2.64
N ASP A 208 -17.88 -5.33 -3.56
CA ASP A 208 -18.51 -5.04 -4.86
C ASP A 208 -18.69 -6.31 -5.70
N GLN A 209 -17.72 -7.23 -5.70
CA GLN A 209 -17.82 -8.51 -6.41
C GLN A 209 -18.93 -9.40 -5.83
N ALA A 210 -19.02 -9.51 -4.50
CA ALA A 210 -20.04 -10.32 -3.83
C ALA A 210 -21.46 -9.78 -4.11
N PHE A 211 -21.68 -8.48 -4.00
CA PHE A 211 -22.96 -7.85 -4.31
C PHE A 211 -23.33 -7.98 -5.79
N ALA A 212 -22.36 -7.81 -6.70
CA ALA A 212 -22.58 -7.99 -8.14
C ALA A 212 -22.95 -9.43 -8.49
N ALA A 213 -22.26 -10.42 -7.92
CA ALA A 213 -22.55 -11.84 -8.12
C ALA A 213 -23.97 -12.22 -7.67
N ALA A 214 -24.45 -11.63 -6.57
CA ALA A 214 -25.80 -11.82 -6.05
C ALA A 214 -26.87 -10.97 -6.77
N SER A 215 -26.46 -10.09 -7.69
CA SER A 215 -27.36 -9.09 -8.33
C SER A 215 -28.07 -8.18 -7.32
N VAL A 216 -27.40 -7.85 -6.22
CA VAL A 216 -27.89 -6.97 -5.16
C VAL A 216 -27.23 -5.60 -5.26
N THR A 217 -28.04 -4.55 -5.15
CA THR A 217 -27.52 -3.17 -5.07
C THR A 217 -27.42 -2.71 -3.64
N ARG A 218 -26.30 -2.07 -3.27
CA ARG A 218 -26.12 -1.38 -1.99
C ARG A 218 -25.86 0.10 -2.21
N ARG A 219 -26.18 0.92 -1.22
CA ARG A 219 -25.88 2.34 -1.23
C ARG A 219 -24.72 2.64 -0.32
N VAL A 220 -23.59 3.08 -0.87
CA VAL A 220 -22.46 3.59 -0.06
C VAL A 220 -22.79 5.03 0.33
N ALA A 221 -23.12 5.24 1.59
CA ALA A 221 -23.50 6.54 2.13
C ALA A 221 -22.28 7.31 2.67
N LEU A 222 -21.30 6.61 3.22
CA LEU A 222 -20.08 7.19 3.81
C LEU A 222 -18.87 6.37 3.40
N GLU A 223 -17.75 7.06 3.14
CA GLU A 223 -16.46 6.42 2.90
C GLU A 223 -15.51 6.60 4.08
N ILE A 224 -14.73 5.56 4.37
CA ILE A 224 -13.75 5.47 5.45
C ILE A 224 -12.42 4.95 4.92
N THR A 225 -11.34 5.18 5.63
CA THR A 225 -10.00 4.68 5.26
C THR A 225 -9.42 3.71 6.28
N ASP A 226 -10.10 3.45 7.40
CA ASP A 226 -9.66 2.54 8.46
C ASP A 226 -10.84 1.85 9.16
N VAL A 227 -10.57 0.66 9.69
CA VAL A 227 -11.60 -0.17 10.35
C VAL A 227 -12.14 0.45 11.65
N PRO A 228 -11.33 1.03 12.55
CA PRO A 228 -11.83 1.67 13.76
C PRO A 228 -12.86 2.77 13.51
N THR A 229 -12.62 3.61 12.51
CA THR A 229 -13.59 4.63 12.08
C THR A 229 -14.88 4.00 11.56
N GLY A 230 -14.78 2.91 10.78
CA GLY A 230 -15.94 2.16 10.29
C GLY A 230 -16.78 1.61 11.44
N VAL A 231 -16.17 0.95 12.42
CA VAL A 231 -16.85 0.45 13.62
C VAL A 231 -17.52 1.61 14.39
N ALA A 232 -16.83 2.76 14.54
CA ALA A 232 -17.39 3.92 15.22
C ALA A 232 -18.61 4.48 14.50
N TYR A 233 -18.60 4.56 13.17
CA TYR A 233 -19.74 5.03 12.38
C TYR A 233 -20.94 4.08 12.48
N VAL A 234 -20.69 2.76 12.36
CA VAL A 234 -21.74 1.76 12.53
C VAL A 234 -22.34 1.83 13.93
N ARG A 235 -21.53 1.89 14.98
CA ARG A 235 -21.97 2.01 16.37
C ARG A 235 -22.89 3.22 16.61
N ASN A 236 -22.68 4.31 15.87
CA ASN A 236 -23.48 5.52 15.95
C ASN A 236 -24.69 5.52 14.97
N GLY A 237 -25.02 4.39 14.36
CA GLY A 237 -26.20 4.25 13.52
C GLY A 237 -26.12 4.90 12.15
N LEU A 238 -24.88 5.18 11.65
CA LEU A 238 -24.68 5.86 10.36
C LEU A 238 -24.75 4.89 9.16
N GLY A 239 -24.96 3.61 9.40
CA GLY A 239 -25.07 2.57 8.39
C GLY A 239 -24.57 1.22 8.91
N VAL A 240 -24.37 0.29 7.98
CA VAL A 240 -23.75 -1.02 8.21
C VAL A 240 -22.43 -1.10 7.44
N ALA A 241 -21.55 -2.04 7.79
CA ALA A 241 -20.26 -2.18 7.11
C ALA A 241 -19.87 -3.65 6.90
N LEU A 242 -19.10 -3.94 5.84
CA LEU A 242 -18.34 -5.19 5.70
C LEU A 242 -16.90 -4.93 6.12
N LEU A 243 -16.46 -5.58 7.20
CA LEU A 243 -15.14 -5.35 7.79
C LEU A 243 -14.42 -6.68 8.04
N PRO A 244 -13.07 -6.70 7.97
CA PRO A 244 -12.28 -7.91 8.20
C PRO A 244 -12.49 -8.47 9.60
N ARG A 245 -12.89 -9.73 9.69
CA ARG A 245 -13.16 -10.45 10.96
C ARG A 245 -12.07 -10.28 12.01
N PRO A 246 -10.77 -10.44 11.70
CA PRO A 246 -9.71 -10.30 12.71
C PRO A 246 -9.64 -8.91 13.35
N ALA A 247 -9.98 -7.87 12.59
CA ALA A 247 -9.96 -6.50 13.09
C ALA A 247 -11.15 -6.19 14.03
N LEU A 248 -12.16 -7.08 14.05
CA LEU A 248 -13.37 -6.95 14.88
C LEU A 248 -13.23 -7.59 16.27
N ALA A 249 -12.16 -8.32 16.55
CA ALA A 249 -11.97 -9.05 17.81
C ALA A 249 -12.10 -8.18 19.08
N LYS A 250 -11.89 -6.88 18.96
CA LYS A 250 -12.01 -5.88 20.04
C LYS A 250 -13.06 -4.81 19.75
N ALA A 251 -13.96 -5.05 18.78
CA ALA A 251 -15.01 -4.09 18.45
C ALA A 251 -16.13 -4.16 19.49
N GLU A 252 -16.39 -3.02 20.12
CA GLU A 252 -17.44 -2.90 21.15
C GLU A 252 -18.61 -2.04 20.63
N GLY A 253 -19.82 -2.36 21.10
CA GLY A 253 -21.05 -1.60 20.77
C GLY A 253 -21.58 -1.87 19.37
N VAL A 254 -21.16 -2.94 18.73
CA VAL A 254 -21.68 -3.42 17.44
C VAL A 254 -21.95 -4.92 17.50
N ALA A 255 -22.78 -5.43 16.61
CA ALA A 255 -22.98 -6.85 16.38
C ALA A 255 -22.33 -7.27 15.06
N THR A 256 -21.76 -8.47 15.03
CA THR A 256 -21.10 -9.03 13.84
C THR A 256 -21.84 -10.26 13.35
N LEU A 257 -22.06 -10.36 12.06
CA LEU A 257 -22.78 -11.44 11.40
C LEU A 257 -21.97 -11.97 10.22
N THR A 258 -22.03 -13.26 9.98
CA THR A 258 -21.46 -13.86 8.76
C THR A 258 -22.50 -13.80 7.63
N ILE A 259 -22.06 -13.50 6.41
CA ILE A 259 -22.85 -13.68 5.21
C ILE A 259 -22.55 -15.08 4.68
N ASP A 260 -23.54 -15.94 4.57
CA ASP A 260 -23.38 -17.39 4.35
C ASP A 260 -23.60 -17.83 2.91
N ASP A 261 -24.02 -16.94 2.04
CA ASP A 261 -24.34 -17.19 0.62
C ASP A 261 -23.51 -16.34 -0.37
N ALA A 262 -22.40 -15.75 0.08
CA ALA A 262 -21.53 -14.94 -0.75
C ALA A 262 -20.04 -15.18 -0.43
N ASP A 263 -19.21 -15.09 -1.47
CA ASP A 263 -17.76 -15.13 -1.32
C ASP A 263 -17.26 -13.77 -0.85
N LEU A 264 -16.81 -13.72 0.39
CA LEU A 264 -16.26 -12.54 1.04
C LEU A 264 -14.83 -12.79 1.53
N ASP A 265 -14.14 -13.73 0.88
CA ASP A 265 -12.74 -14.02 1.14
C ASP A 265 -11.88 -12.79 0.83
N TRP A 266 -11.11 -12.40 1.82
CA TRP A 266 -10.26 -11.23 1.78
C TRP A 266 -8.79 -11.64 1.95
N PRO A 267 -8.04 -11.75 0.82
CA PRO A 267 -6.66 -12.19 0.84
C PRO A 267 -5.74 -11.11 1.42
N PHE A 268 -4.73 -11.53 2.15
CA PHE A 268 -3.63 -10.71 2.62
C PHE A 268 -2.32 -11.30 2.13
N SER A 269 -1.60 -10.54 1.33
CA SER A 269 -0.43 -11.01 0.61
C SER A 269 0.74 -10.04 0.75
N LEU A 270 1.93 -10.57 0.61
CA LEU A 270 3.15 -9.81 0.45
C LEU A 270 3.43 -9.67 -1.06
N ALA A 271 3.68 -8.44 -1.49
CA ALA A 271 3.94 -8.08 -2.89
C ALA A 271 5.38 -7.61 -3.07
N VAL A 272 6.05 -8.12 -4.09
CA VAL A 272 7.37 -7.66 -4.54
C VAL A 272 7.39 -7.55 -6.07
N PRO A 273 8.22 -6.67 -6.67
CA PRO A 273 8.40 -6.64 -8.12
C PRO A 273 8.95 -7.96 -8.65
N SER A 274 8.35 -8.53 -9.72
CA SER A 274 8.78 -9.81 -10.31
C SER A 274 10.06 -9.69 -11.14
N GLU A 275 10.35 -8.51 -11.69
CA GLU A 275 11.48 -8.28 -12.60
C GLU A 275 12.83 -8.13 -11.87
N ARG A 276 12.82 -8.12 -10.54
CA ARG A 276 14.06 -7.98 -9.74
C ARG A 276 14.07 -8.93 -8.54
N THR A 277 15.25 -9.37 -8.16
CA THR A 277 15.43 -10.08 -6.89
C THR A 277 15.20 -9.08 -5.75
N PRO A 278 14.37 -9.42 -4.74
CA PRO A 278 14.22 -8.57 -3.56
C PRO A 278 15.56 -8.30 -2.88
N SER A 279 15.77 -7.09 -2.40
CA SER A 279 16.97 -6.71 -1.67
C SER A 279 17.16 -7.64 -0.45
N ARG A 280 18.37 -7.72 0.08
CA ARG A 280 18.63 -8.56 1.27
C ARG A 280 17.81 -8.11 2.48
N ALA A 281 17.62 -6.81 2.66
CA ALA A 281 16.76 -6.28 3.71
C ALA A 281 15.30 -6.71 3.49
N ALA A 282 14.80 -6.66 2.26
CA ALA A 282 13.47 -7.15 1.92
C ALA A 282 13.34 -8.65 2.20
N ARG A 283 14.33 -9.47 1.78
CA ARG A 283 14.34 -10.92 2.08
C ARG A 283 14.36 -11.21 3.58
N ALA A 284 15.09 -10.42 4.36
CA ALA A 284 15.16 -10.62 5.81
C ALA A 284 13.80 -10.34 6.49
N VAL A 285 13.05 -9.31 6.05
CA VAL A 285 11.66 -9.08 6.52
C VAL A 285 10.75 -10.22 6.08
N ILE A 286 10.80 -10.61 4.80
CA ILE A 286 9.99 -11.71 4.25
C ILE A 286 10.18 -12.98 5.08
N ALA A 287 11.42 -13.32 5.43
CA ALA A 287 11.76 -14.55 6.15
C ALA A 287 11.11 -14.63 7.55
N ILE A 288 10.89 -13.49 8.20
CA ILE A 288 10.30 -13.46 9.55
C ILE A 288 8.82 -13.10 9.57
N THR A 289 8.23 -12.69 8.44
CA THR A 289 6.84 -12.20 8.38
C THR A 289 5.84 -13.18 8.98
N HIS A 290 5.98 -14.47 8.70
CA HIS A 290 5.05 -15.50 9.18
C HIS A 290 5.03 -15.65 10.71
N GLU A 291 6.10 -15.27 11.41
CA GLU A 291 6.19 -15.31 12.86
C GLU A 291 5.23 -14.32 13.52
N PHE A 292 4.85 -13.26 12.81
CA PHE A 292 4.06 -12.12 13.30
C PHE A 292 2.62 -12.11 12.79
N LEU A 293 2.18 -13.16 12.11
CA LEU A 293 0.77 -13.29 11.73
C LEU A 293 -0.07 -13.57 12.99
N ILE A 294 -1.03 -12.68 13.25
CA ILE A 294 -1.96 -12.79 14.40
C ILE A 294 -3.11 -13.75 14.05
N TRP A 295 -3.54 -13.74 12.81
CA TRP A 295 -4.60 -14.58 12.28
C TRP A 295 -3.99 -15.71 11.43
N ARG A 296 -4.47 -16.93 11.65
CA ARG A 296 -3.94 -18.13 10.95
C ARG A 296 -5.01 -18.92 10.17
N GLY A 297 -6.23 -18.30 9.99
CA GLY A 297 -7.36 -18.95 9.33
C GLY A 297 -8.25 -19.76 10.25
#